data_aa2fb1dbe60ac51794405bc10948622a
#
_entry.id   aa2fb1dbe60ac51794405bc10948622a
#
_cell.length_a   1.000
_cell.length_b   1.000
_cell.length_c   1.000
_cell.angle_alpha   90.00
_cell.angle_beta   90.00
_cell.angle_gamma   90.00
#
_symmetry.space_group_name_H-M   'P 1'
#
loop_
_entity.id
_entity.type
_entity.pdbx_description
1 polymer ?
#
loop_
_entity_poly.entity_id
_entity_poly.type
_entity_poly.pdbx_seq_one_letter_code
_entity_poly.pdbx_strand_id
1 'polypeptide(L)'
;GKGRIVTYSRKVFIPLTHLCGDYCGYCTFRADPVPGIAAYMTPDEVLAVAEAGARAGCKEALFSLGDQPERIFPEAREALRKLGYERTLDYLAAMTELVLAKTSLLPHANPGVMGPGDLARLRRSNVSLGLMLENVSPRLKQKGGAHWRAPDKAPALRLRTIEEAGRQKIAFTT
;
A
#
# COMPACT_ATOMS: atom_id res chain seq x y z
N GLY A 1 9.85 27.78 12.11
CA GLY A 1 8.79 26.89 12.60
C GLY A 1 7.42 27.32 12.10
N LYS A 2 6.46 26.42 12.05
CA LYS A 2 5.11 26.70 11.54
C LYS A 2 4.16 27.30 12.61
N GLY A 3 4.71 27.87 13.66
CA GLY A 3 3.95 28.50 14.74
C GLY A 3 3.11 27.50 15.55
N ARG A 4 1.89 27.90 15.93
CA ARG A 4 0.95 27.11 16.73
C ARG A 4 -0.04 26.28 15.89
N ILE A 5 0.10 26.27 14.57
CA ILE A 5 -0.82 25.57 13.67
C ILE A 5 -0.37 24.11 13.53
N VAL A 6 -1.26 23.19 13.89
CA VAL A 6 -1.13 21.76 13.63
C VAL A 6 -2.16 21.37 12.59
N THR A 7 -1.71 20.75 11.52
CA THR A 7 -2.60 20.24 10.47
C THR A 7 -2.72 18.72 10.59
N TYR A 8 -3.88 18.20 10.22
CA TYR A 8 -4.12 16.74 10.13
C TYR A 8 -4.96 16.44 8.90
N SER A 9 -4.81 15.24 8.37
CA SER A 9 -5.67 14.74 7.29
C SER A 9 -6.65 13.71 7.85
N ARG A 10 -7.94 13.93 7.55
CA ARG A 10 -9.00 12.96 7.89
C ARG A 10 -9.02 11.87 6.83
N LYS A 11 -8.55 10.69 7.19
CA LYS A 11 -8.43 9.54 6.29
C LYS A 11 -9.29 8.38 6.77
N VAL A 12 -9.91 7.66 5.84
CA VAL A 12 -10.40 6.31 6.09
C VAL A 12 -9.31 5.32 5.71
N PHE A 13 -9.08 4.34 6.57
CA PHE A 13 -8.06 3.31 6.39
C PHE A 13 -8.64 2.10 5.70
N ILE A 14 -8.06 1.69 4.57
CA ILE A 14 -8.49 0.53 3.77
C ILE A 14 -7.33 -0.48 3.72
N PRO A 15 -7.37 -1.53 4.57
CA PRO A 15 -6.35 -2.57 4.61
C PRO A 15 -6.59 -3.61 3.51
N LEU A 16 -6.23 -3.30 2.27
CA LEU A 16 -6.55 -4.12 1.09
C LEU A 16 -6.12 -5.58 1.24
N THR A 17 -4.96 -5.83 1.84
CA THR A 17 -4.47 -7.15 2.27
C THR A 17 -3.50 -7.02 3.43
N HIS A 18 -3.59 -7.95 4.38
CA HIS A 18 -2.60 -8.10 5.46
C HIS A 18 -1.44 -9.04 5.10
N LEU A 19 -1.57 -9.79 3.99
CA LEU A 19 -0.47 -10.63 3.50
C LEU A 19 0.65 -9.75 2.96
N CYS A 20 1.91 -10.10 3.25
CA CYS A 20 3.06 -9.31 2.85
C CYS A 20 4.25 -10.20 2.52
N GLY A 21 4.97 -9.90 1.44
CA GLY A 21 6.22 -10.56 1.07
C GLY A 21 7.37 -10.29 2.05
N ASP A 22 7.26 -9.22 2.83
CA ASP A 22 8.25 -8.82 3.84
C ASP A 22 7.85 -9.25 5.25
N TYR A 23 8.83 -9.69 6.06
CA TYR A 23 8.68 -10.05 7.47
C TYR A 23 9.47 -9.06 8.34
N CYS A 24 9.00 -7.82 8.41
CA CYS A 24 9.62 -6.80 9.25
C CYS A 24 9.39 -7.12 10.73
N GLY A 25 10.47 -7.10 11.54
CA GLY A 25 10.42 -7.51 12.94
C GLY A 25 9.58 -6.61 13.86
N TYR A 26 9.16 -5.44 13.40
CA TYR A 26 8.30 -4.49 14.13
C TYR A 26 6.87 -4.41 13.58
N CYS A 27 6.57 -5.11 12.47
CA CYS A 27 5.27 -4.97 11.81
C CYS A 27 4.18 -5.72 12.56
N THR A 28 3.17 -5.00 13.03
CA THR A 28 1.96 -5.54 13.65
C THR A 28 0.79 -5.65 12.67
N PHE A 29 0.95 -5.14 11.45
CA PHE A 29 -0.09 -5.13 10.43
C PHE A 29 -0.11 -6.43 9.61
N ARG A 30 1.07 -7.01 9.37
CA ARG A 30 1.25 -8.21 8.56
C ARG A 30 0.63 -9.44 9.23
N ALA A 31 -0.01 -10.29 8.43
CA ALA A 31 -0.46 -11.63 8.81
C ALA A 31 0.03 -12.70 7.83
N ASP A 32 0.07 -13.95 8.27
CA ASP A 32 0.21 -15.12 7.40
C ASP A 32 -1.17 -15.55 6.88
N PRO A 33 -1.24 -16.30 5.76
CA PRO A 33 -2.49 -16.87 5.29
C PRO A 33 -3.13 -17.77 6.36
N VAL A 34 -4.44 -17.60 6.55
CA VAL A 34 -5.23 -18.43 7.49
C VAL A 34 -6.36 -19.09 6.70
N PRO A 35 -6.54 -20.42 6.80
CA PRO A 35 -7.65 -21.11 6.14
C PRO A 35 -9.00 -20.47 6.51
N GLY A 36 -9.82 -20.18 5.49
CA GLY A 36 -11.13 -19.57 5.69
C GLY A 36 -11.12 -18.04 5.83
N ILE A 37 -9.95 -17.40 5.91
CA ILE A 37 -9.84 -15.93 5.91
C ILE A 37 -9.47 -15.46 4.50
N ALA A 38 -10.22 -14.47 3.99
CA ALA A 38 -9.96 -13.88 2.69
C ALA A 38 -8.59 -13.19 2.65
N ALA A 39 -7.79 -13.46 1.59
CA ALA A 39 -6.47 -12.87 1.42
C ALA A 39 -6.52 -11.37 1.05
N TYR A 40 -7.59 -10.94 0.39
CA TYR A 40 -7.83 -9.55 -0.01
C TYR A 40 -9.25 -9.15 0.32
N MET A 41 -9.46 -7.87 0.59
CA MET A 41 -10.81 -7.29 0.58
C MET A 41 -11.39 -7.39 -0.83
N THR A 42 -12.69 -7.67 -0.92
CA THR A 42 -13.45 -7.62 -2.17
C THR A 42 -13.73 -6.17 -2.58
N PRO A 43 -14.11 -5.91 -3.85
CA PRO A 43 -14.51 -4.56 -4.28
C PRO A 43 -15.67 -3.97 -3.45
N ASP A 44 -16.64 -4.79 -3.07
CA ASP A 44 -17.78 -4.36 -2.26
C ASP A 44 -17.36 -3.99 -0.84
N GLU A 45 -16.46 -4.75 -0.22
CA GLU A 45 -15.90 -4.43 1.10
C GLU A 45 -15.08 -3.13 1.06
N VAL A 46 -14.25 -2.94 0.03
CA VAL A 46 -13.49 -1.70 -0.18
C VAL A 46 -14.44 -0.52 -0.30
N LEU A 47 -15.48 -0.64 -1.12
CA LEU A 47 -16.45 0.43 -1.33
C LEU A 47 -17.25 0.74 -0.06
N ALA A 48 -17.69 -0.28 0.66
CA ALA A 48 -18.43 -0.10 1.92
C ALA A 48 -17.62 0.69 2.97
N VAL A 49 -16.33 0.37 3.11
CA VAL A 49 -15.40 1.10 4.00
C VAL A 49 -15.20 2.54 3.52
N ALA A 50 -14.99 2.74 2.22
CA ALA A 50 -14.78 4.05 1.63
C ALA A 50 -16.02 4.95 1.81
N GLU A 51 -17.21 4.44 1.54
CA GLU A 51 -18.48 5.18 1.72
C GLU A 51 -18.73 5.54 3.20
N ALA A 52 -18.45 4.61 4.12
CA ALA A 52 -18.52 4.89 5.55
C ALA A 52 -17.57 6.04 5.95
N GLY A 53 -16.34 6.02 5.42
CA GLY A 53 -15.37 7.10 5.62
C GLY A 53 -15.85 8.42 5.03
N ALA A 54 -16.42 8.43 3.83
CA ALA A 54 -16.99 9.63 3.20
C ALA A 54 -18.14 10.22 4.03
N ARG A 55 -19.06 9.38 4.51
CA ARG A 55 -20.15 9.79 5.43
C ARG A 55 -19.62 10.37 6.75
N ALA A 56 -18.51 9.85 7.26
CA ALA A 56 -17.82 10.38 8.44
C ALA A 56 -17.02 11.66 8.18
N GLY A 57 -17.05 12.18 6.96
CA GLY A 57 -16.38 13.43 6.58
C GLY A 57 -14.87 13.28 6.32
N CYS A 58 -14.38 12.08 6.08
CA CYS A 58 -13.02 11.85 5.59
C CYS A 58 -12.82 12.54 4.22
N LYS A 59 -11.58 12.87 3.91
CA LYS A 59 -11.18 13.48 2.64
C LYS A 59 -10.34 12.56 1.79
N GLU A 60 -9.63 11.63 2.42
CA GLU A 60 -8.72 10.69 1.76
C GLU A 60 -9.09 9.25 2.12
N ALA A 61 -8.88 8.36 1.16
CA ALA A 61 -8.87 6.90 1.34
C ALA A 61 -7.42 6.42 1.36
N LEU A 62 -6.93 6.01 2.52
CA LEU A 62 -5.58 5.48 2.69
C LEU A 62 -5.60 3.97 2.45
N PHE A 63 -5.12 3.55 1.29
CA PHE A 63 -4.86 2.15 1.01
C PHE A 63 -3.52 1.73 1.62
N SER A 64 -3.59 0.88 2.62
CA SER A 64 -2.42 0.24 3.23
C SER A 64 -2.48 -1.26 2.97
N LEU A 65 -1.36 -1.85 2.64
CA LEU A 65 -1.29 -3.25 2.25
C LEU A 65 0.13 -3.79 2.41
N GLY A 66 0.23 -5.13 2.41
CA GLY A 66 1.54 -5.78 2.35
C GLY A 66 2.17 -5.68 0.96
N ASP A 67 3.50 -5.72 0.92
CA ASP A 67 4.30 -5.64 -0.30
C ASP A 67 4.23 -6.97 -1.06
N GLN A 68 3.61 -6.98 -2.21
CA GLN A 68 3.51 -8.03 -3.24
C GLN A 68 3.45 -9.47 -2.68
N PRO A 69 2.43 -9.82 -1.85
CA PRO A 69 2.34 -11.14 -1.21
C PRO A 69 2.21 -12.29 -2.20
N GLU A 70 1.71 -12.05 -3.41
CA GLU A 70 1.61 -13.04 -4.48
C GLU A 70 2.96 -13.65 -4.89
N ARG A 71 4.07 -13.00 -4.56
CA ARG A 71 5.42 -13.53 -4.84
C ARG A 71 5.74 -14.76 -4.00
N ILE A 72 5.20 -14.85 -2.79
CA ILE A 72 5.51 -15.94 -1.84
C ILE A 72 4.31 -16.80 -1.47
N PHE A 73 3.08 -16.26 -1.45
CA PHE A 73 1.88 -16.97 -1.02
C PHE A 73 1.03 -17.47 -2.18
N PRO A 74 0.83 -18.81 -2.33
CA PRO A 74 -0.13 -19.38 -3.28
C PRO A 74 -1.56 -18.87 -3.07
N GLU A 75 -1.97 -18.66 -1.81
CA GLU A 75 -3.28 -18.16 -1.42
C GLU A 75 -3.53 -16.75 -1.97
N ALA A 76 -2.52 -15.89 -1.94
CA ALA A 76 -2.60 -14.57 -2.54
C ALA A 76 -2.78 -14.63 -4.06
N ARG A 77 -2.02 -15.52 -4.74
CA ARG A 77 -2.16 -15.73 -6.19
C ARG A 77 -3.54 -16.26 -6.58
N GLU A 78 -4.05 -17.23 -5.80
CA GLU A 78 -5.38 -17.80 -6.05
C GLU A 78 -6.48 -16.76 -5.84
N ALA A 79 -6.42 -15.99 -4.76
CA ALA A 79 -7.39 -14.94 -4.47
C ALA A 79 -7.38 -13.85 -5.56
N LEU A 80 -6.20 -13.40 -6.00
CA LEU A 80 -6.10 -12.44 -7.10
C LEU A 80 -6.71 -12.97 -8.39
N ARG A 81 -6.45 -14.24 -8.76
CA ARG A 81 -7.03 -14.85 -9.96
C ARG A 81 -8.57 -14.93 -9.89
N LYS A 82 -9.13 -15.23 -8.71
CA LYS A 82 -10.59 -15.20 -8.49
C LYS A 82 -11.18 -13.79 -8.67
N LEU A 83 -10.41 -12.76 -8.33
CA LEU A 83 -10.77 -11.35 -8.53
C LEU A 83 -10.47 -10.85 -9.96
N GLY A 84 -9.87 -11.67 -10.83
CA GLY A 84 -9.53 -11.33 -12.21
C GLY A 84 -8.18 -10.61 -12.37
N TYR A 85 -7.28 -10.74 -11.41
CA TYR A 85 -5.98 -10.08 -11.42
C TYR A 85 -4.83 -11.09 -11.22
N GLU A 86 -3.63 -10.72 -11.63
CA GLU A 86 -2.41 -11.50 -11.38
C GLU A 86 -1.50 -10.87 -10.31
N ARG A 87 -1.58 -9.54 -10.16
CA ARG A 87 -0.69 -8.77 -9.29
C ARG A 87 -1.48 -7.93 -8.30
N THR A 88 -0.99 -7.84 -7.08
CA THR A 88 -1.54 -6.97 -6.03
C THR A 88 -1.62 -5.50 -6.50
N LEU A 89 -0.59 -5.00 -7.19
CA LEU A 89 -0.57 -3.62 -7.67
C LEU A 89 -1.62 -3.34 -8.75
N ASP A 90 -1.98 -4.34 -9.57
CA ASP A 90 -3.04 -4.20 -10.56
C ASP A 90 -4.43 -4.17 -9.90
N TYR A 91 -4.64 -5.01 -8.90
CA TYR A 91 -5.85 -4.99 -8.10
C TYR A 91 -5.99 -3.68 -7.30
N LEU A 92 -4.90 -3.21 -6.68
CA LEU A 92 -4.86 -1.92 -6.00
C LEU A 92 -5.27 -0.78 -6.92
N ALA A 93 -4.72 -0.73 -8.15
CA ALA A 93 -5.07 0.30 -9.12
C ALA A 93 -6.59 0.30 -9.42
N ALA A 94 -7.18 -0.88 -9.63
CA ALA A 94 -8.62 -0.99 -9.86
C ALA A 94 -9.44 -0.54 -8.63
N MET A 95 -9.00 -0.85 -7.42
CA MET A 95 -9.71 -0.44 -6.20
C MET A 95 -9.58 1.07 -5.94
N THR A 96 -8.44 1.68 -6.23
CA THR A 96 -8.30 3.15 -6.13
C THR A 96 -9.12 3.87 -7.20
N GLU A 97 -9.22 3.34 -8.42
CA GLU A 97 -10.11 3.83 -9.47
C GLU A 97 -11.58 3.71 -9.05
N LEU A 98 -11.99 2.57 -8.46
CA LEU A 98 -13.33 2.36 -7.95
C LEU A 98 -13.72 3.40 -6.89
N VAL A 99 -12.86 3.60 -5.88
CA VAL A 99 -13.11 4.58 -4.81
C VAL A 99 -13.19 5.99 -5.36
N LEU A 100 -12.29 6.38 -6.27
CA LEU A 100 -12.30 7.69 -6.90
C LEU A 100 -13.57 7.94 -7.72
N ALA A 101 -14.08 6.91 -8.42
CA ALA A 101 -15.27 7.01 -9.25
C ALA A 101 -16.58 7.00 -8.44
N LYS A 102 -16.61 6.34 -7.28
CA LYS A 102 -17.84 6.08 -6.51
C LYS A 102 -18.01 6.92 -5.26
N THR A 103 -16.96 7.62 -4.82
CA THR A 103 -16.98 8.42 -3.59
C THR A 103 -16.37 9.80 -3.81
N SER A 104 -16.48 10.66 -2.80
CA SER A 104 -15.79 11.97 -2.77
C SER A 104 -14.37 11.89 -2.21
N LEU A 105 -13.87 10.69 -1.92
CA LEU A 105 -12.55 10.50 -1.33
C LEU A 105 -11.44 10.56 -2.37
N LEU A 106 -10.31 11.08 -1.95
CA LEU A 106 -9.07 11.12 -2.71
C LEU A 106 -8.19 9.93 -2.30
N PRO A 107 -7.94 8.94 -3.18
CA PRO A 107 -7.10 7.81 -2.82
C PRO A 107 -5.64 8.22 -2.61
N HIS A 108 -5.03 7.63 -1.60
CA HIS A 108 -3.59 7.59 -1.34
C HIS A 108 -3.19 6.14 -1.11
N ALA A 109 -2.18 5.65 -1.82
CA ALA A 109 -1.73 4.28 -1.69
C ALA A 109 -0.27 4.18 -1.25
N ASN A 110 -0.02 3.22 -0.35
CA ASN A 110 1.29 2.91 0.19
C ASN A 110 1.60 1.40 0.04
N PRO A 111 1.86 0.93 -1.21
CA PRO A 111 1.94 -0.49 -1.52
C PRO A 111 3.34 -1.11 -1.41
N GLY A 112 4.34 -0.36 -0.97
CA GLY A 112 5.73 -0.81 -0.98
C GLY A 112 6.49 -0.49 -2.27
N VAL A 113 7.34 -1.40 -2.74
CA VAL A 113 8.20 -1.17 -3.90
C VAL A 113 7.40 -1.16 -5.19
N MET A 114 7.64 -0.14 -6.01
CA MET A 114 6.96 0.08 -7.30
C MET A 114 7.97 0.32 -8.42
N GLY A 115 7.69 -0.26 -9.59
CA GLY A 115 8.40 0.06 -10.82
C GLY A 115 7.82 1.31 -11.52
N PRO A 116 8.50 1.79 -12.60
CA PRO A 116 8.04 2.97 -13.34
C PRO A 116 6.62 2.83 -13.88
N GLY A 117 6.27 1.66 -14.40
CA GLY A 117 4.93 1.37 -14.93
C GLY A 117 3.85 1.34 -13.83
N ASP A 118 4.18 0.80 -12.65
CA ASP A 118 3.27 0.77 -11.50
C ASP A 118 2.97 2.19 -11.01
N LEU A 119 4.01 3.02 -10.88
CA LEU A 119 3.89 4.43 -10.51
C LEU A 119 3.04 5.21 -11.52
N ALA A 120 3.31 5.03 -12.82
CA ALA A 120 2.55 5.68 -13.89
C ALA A 120 1.07 5.27 -13.90
N ARG A 121 0.77 4.01 -13.56
CA ARG A 121 -0.59 3.50 -13.47
C ARG A 121 -1.30 4.05 -12.24
N LEU A 122 -0.71 3.91 -11.05
CA LEU A 122 -1.34 4.31 -9.79
C LEU A 122 -1.56 5.83 -9.70
N ARG A 123 -0.69 6.67 -10.29
CA ARG A 123 -0.89 8.12 -10.28
C ARG A 123 -2.19 8.59 -10.95
N ARG A 124 -2.84 7.75 -11.77
CA ARG A 124 -4.08 8.13 -12.46
C ARG A 124 -5.26 8.24 -11.51
N SER A 125 -5.26 7.44 -10.46
CA SER A 125 -6.36 7.36 -9.48
C SER A 125 -5.96 7.76 -8.07
N ASN A 126 -4.68 8.08 -7.83
CA ASN A 126 -4.17 8.47 -6.53
C ASN A 126 -3.67 9.91 -6.56
N VAL A 127 -4.10 10.73 -5.60
CA VAL A 127 -3.60 12.12 -5.44
C VAL A 127 -2.18 12.16 -4.91
N SER A 128 -1.76 11.10 -4.23
CA SER A 128 -0.39 10.89 -3.76
C SER A 128 -0.12 9.41 -3.57
N LEU A 129 1.14 9.05 -3.60
CA LEU A 129 1.63 7.70 -3.28
C LEU A 129 2.62 7.77 -2.12
N GLY A 130 2.92 6.65 -1.52
CA GLY A 130 3.86 6.57 -0.43
C GLY A 130 4.67 5.29 -0.42
N LEU A 131 5.81 5.34 0.27
CA LEU A 131 6.64 4.19 0.56
C LEU A 131 7.47 4.47 1.80
N MET A 132 7.31 3.64 2.82
CA MET A 132 8.06 3.80 4.07
C MET A 132 9.51 3.32 3.90
N LEU A 133 10.41 4.27 3.66
CA LEU A 133 11.86 4.01 3.57
C LEU A 133 12.41 3.47 4.90
N GLU A 134 11.90 3.98 6.02
CA GLU A 134 12.27 3.67 7.39
C GLU A 134 13.72 4.05 7.70
N ASN A 135 14.68 3.40 7.04
CA ASN A 135 16.09 3.61 7.30
C ASN A 135 16.96 3.12 6.13
N VAL A 136 18.11 3.71 5.95
CA VAL A 136 19.11 3.33 4.92
C VAL A 136 20.26 2.48 5.46
N SER A 137 20.29 2.17 6.75
CA SER A 137 21.38 1.40 7.36
C SER A 137 21.32 -0.08 6.96
N PRO A 138 22.38 -0.65 6.37
CA PRO A 138 22.45 -2.07 6.03
C PRO A 138 22.43 -2.97 7.27
N ARG A 139 22.72 -2.45 8.45
CA ARG A 139 22.70 -3.20 9.71
C ARG A 139 21.34 -3.78 10.03
N LEU A 140 20.25 -3.10 9.63
CA LEU A 140 18.88 -3.59 9.87
C LEU A 140 18.56 -4.87 9.10
N LYS A 141 19.30 -5.18 8.04
CA LYS A 141 19.15 -6.40 7.24
C LYS A 141 19.99 -7.58 7.73
N GLN A 142 20.87 -7.37 8.70
CA GLN A 142 21.66 -8.44 9.31
C GLN A 142 20.76 -9.38 10.12
N LYS A 143 21.22 -10.63 10.33
CA LYS A 143 20.48 -11.63 11.12
C LYS A 143 20.07 -11.07 12.50
N GLY A 144 18.78 -11.17 12.81
CA GLY A 144 18.20 -10.60 14.03
C GLY A 144 17.83 -9.11 13.92
N GLY A 145 18.20 -8.40 12.84
CA GLY A 145 17.78 -7.02 12.59
C GLY A 145 16.33 -6.89 12.18
N ALA A 146 15.78 -5.69 12.32
CA ALA A 146 14.36 -5.41 12.05
C ALA A 146 13.92 -5.72 10.60
N HIS A 147 14.82 -5.67 9.62
CA HIS A 147 14.57 -5.96 8.20
C HIS A 147 15.22 -7.28 7.73
N TRP A 148 15.63 -8.15 8.65
CA TRP A 148 16.32 -9.40 8.33
C TRP A 148 15.57 -10.28 7.32
N ARG A 149 14.26 -10.42 7.47
CA ARG A 149 13.38 -11.21 6.58
C ARG A 149 12.49 -10.34 5.70
N ALA A 150 12.95 -9.15 5.36
CA ALA A 150 12.22 -8.18 4.55
C ALA A 150 13.08 -7.80 3.32
N PRO A 151 13.04 -8.60 2.22
CA PRO A 151 13.86 -8.35 1.04
C PRO A 151 13.60 -6.99 0.41
N ASP A 152 12.33 -6.56 0.34
CA ASP A 152 11.92 -5.31 -0.28
C ASP A 152 12.18 -4.08 0.61
N LYS A 153 12.60 -4.28 1.86
CA LYS A 153 13.20 -3.23 2.72
C LYS A 153 14.68 -2.94 2.41
N ALA A 154 15.23 -3.47 1.31
CA ALA A 154 16.55 -3.08 0.85
C ALA A 154 16.55 -1.59 0.45
N PRO A 155 17.41 -0.73 1.05
CA PRO A 155 17.37 0.72 0.80
C PRO A 155 17.49 1.08 -0.67
N ALA A 156 18.35 0.39 -1.42
CA ALA A 156 18.54 0.65 -2.84
C ALA A 156 17.26 0.43 -3.68
N LEU A 157 16.41 -0.54 -3.30
CA LEU A 157 15.12 -0.76 -3.98
C LEU A 157 14.15 0.39 -3.70
N ARG A 158 14.07 0.80 -2.43
CA ARG A 158 13.14 1.84 -1.99
C ARG A 158 13.55 3.22 -2.50
N LEU A 159 14.85 3.53 -2.46
CA LEU A 159 15.36 4.78 -3.03
C LEU A 159 15.07 4.88 -4.53
N ARG A 160 15.22 3.80 -5.30
CA ARG A 160 14.85 3.80 -6.72
C ARG A 160 13.36 4.11 -6.94
N THR A 161 12.46 3.56 -6.12
CA THR A 161 11.03 3.90 -6.20
C THR A 161 10.79 5.39 -5.92
N ILE A 162 11.43 5.94 -4.89
CA ILE A 162 11.30 7.36 -4.51
C ILE A 162 11.85 8.28 -5.62
N GLU A 163 13.03 7.96 -6.16
CA GLU A 163 13.64 8.71 -7.28
C GLU A 163 12.74 8.68 -8.51
N GLU A 164 12.19 7.52 -8.83
CA GLU A 164 11.31 7.38 -10.00
C GLU A 164 9.99 8.14 -9.79
N ALA A 165 9.41 8.11 -8.59
CA ALA A 165 8.26 8.93 -8.25
C ALA A 165 8.55 10.44 -8.44
N GLY A 166 9.77 10.86 -8.05
CA GLY A 166 10.23 12.23 -8.26
C GLY A 166 10.36 12.58 -9.76
N ARG A 167 10.95 11.68 -10.58
CA ARG A 167 11.05 11.88 -12.04
C ARG A 167 9.66 12.02 -12.69
N GLN A 168 8.71 11.25 -12.23
CA GLN A 168 7.32 11.30 -12.70
C GLN A 168 6.49 12.43 -12.07
N LYS A 169 7.08 13.26 -11.19
CA LYS A 169 6.41 14.37 -10.47
C LYS A 169 5.16 13.91 -9.73
N ILE A 170 5.23 12.77 -9.06
CA ILE A 170 4.16 12.26 -8.21
C ILE A 170 4.29 12.89 -6.82
N ALA A 171 3.19 13.36 -6.23
CA ALA A 171 3.15 13.72 -4.82
C ALA A 171 3.42 12.45 -4.00
N PHE A 172 4.50 12.44 -3.23
CA PHE A 172 5.02 11.23 -2.61
C PHE A 172 5.39 11.46 -1.14
N THR A 173 5.08 10.47 -0.29
CA THR A 173 5.44 10.49 1.13
C THR A 173 6.35 9.31 1.48
N THR A 174 7.27 9.51 2.43
CA THR A 174 8.17 8.49 2.95
C THR A 174 8.49 8.74 4.43
#